data_60586a86362c2d5b0bf34bdf9766e9a4
#
_entry.id   60586a86362c2d5b0bf34bdf9766e9a4
#
_cell.length_a   1.000
_cell.length_b   1.000
_cell.length_c   1.000
_cell.angle_alpha   90.00
_cell.angle_beta   90.00
_cell.angle_gamma   90.00
#
_symmetry.space_group_name_H-M   'P 1'
#
loop_
_entity.id
_entity.type
_entity.pdbx_description
1 polymer ?
#
loop_
_entity_poly.entity_id
_entity_poly.type
_entity_poly.pdbx_seq_one_letter_code
_entity_poly.pdbx_strand_id
1 'polypeptide(L)'
;MELYTYYRSTASYRVRIVLALKGLDFTAVPVNLVAPAGGAHRQPEYLAINPQGRVPALRTDDGELLIQSSAIIEYLEECYPQVPLLSRDLAARAHARAVASIIACDIHPLHNSSTQNLLRQWGHDETQVLAWIGHWISQGLDAVEQLIGDHGFCFGEQPGLADAFLIPQLYAAERFKVALAGYPRIGRVAALAAQHPAFIQAHPANQPDTP
;
A
#
# COMPACT_ATOMS: atom_id res chain seq x y z
N MET A 1 -16.61 -1.16 -10.83
CA MET A 1 -15.12 -1.23 -10.98
C MET A 1 -14.61 -2.64 -10.71
N GLU A 2 -13.50 -3.04 -11.34
CA GLU A 2 -12.79 -4.31 -11.07
C GLU A 2 -11.38 -4.00 -10.57
N LEU A 3 -11.00 -4.55 -9.40
CA LEU A 3 -9.66 -4.40 -8.85
C LEU A 3 -8.89 -5.70 -9.00
N TYR A 4 -7.89 -5.72 -9.87
CA TYR A 4 -6.90 -6.79 -9.97
C TYR A 4 -5.96 -6.69 -8.77
N THR A 5 -6.01 -7.67 -7.90
CA THR A 5 -5.44 -7.60 -6.55
C THR A 5 -4.80 -8.91 -6.12
N TYR A 6 -4.02 -8.84 -5.06
CA TYR A 6 -3.55 -10.00 -4.30
C TYR A 6 -3.62 -9.66 -2.81
N TYR A 7 -4.21 -10.55 -2.01
CA TYR A 7 -4.51 -10.28 -0.61
C TYR A 7 -3.32 -9.65 0.15
N ARG A 8 -2.12 -10.20 -0.02
CA ARG A 8 -0.89 -9.82 0.68
C ARG A 8 -0.15 -8.63 0.06
N SER A 9 -0.57 -8.16 -1.11
CA SER A 9 0.08 -7.01 -1.77
C SER A 9 -0.18 -5.72 -1.01
N THR A 10 0.88 -5.09 -0.50
CA THR A 10 0.78 -3.79 0.19
C THR A 10 0.30 -2.68 -0.74
N ALA A 11 0.68 -2.71 -2.03
CA ALA A 11 0.19 -1.75 -3.02
C ALA A 11 -1.31 -1.92 -3.31
N SER A 12 -1.81 -3.18 -3.42
CA SER A 12 -3.25 -3.43 -3.56
C SER A 12 -4.01 -3.06 -2.28
N TYR A 13 -3.43 -3.29 -1.12
CA TYR A 13 -4.03 -2.95 0.17
C TYR A 13 -4.27 -1.44 0.29
N ARG A 14 -3.36 -0.58 -0.22
CA ARG A 14 -3.58 0.88 -0.30
C ARG A 14 -4.88 1.23 -1.03
N VAL A 15 -5.08 0.64 -2.20
CA VAL A 15 -6.27 0.90 -3.04
C VAL A 15 -7.53 0.37 -2.37
N ARG A 16 -7.49 -0.81 -1.76
CA ARG A 16 -8.63 -1.36 -1.00
C ARG A 16 -9.04 -0.44 0.16
N ILE A 17 -8.07 0.12 0.91
CA ILE A 17 -8.36 1.09 1.98
C ILE A 17 -9.07 2.31 1.40
N VAL A 18 -8.58 2.87 0.30
CA VAL A 18 -9.16 4.07 -0.31
C VAL A 18 -10.58 3.80 -0.83
N LEU A 19 -10.81 2.68 -1.50
CA LEU A 19 -12.14 2.27 -1.94
C LEU A 19 -13.10 2.14 -0.74
N ALA A 20 -12.66 1.49 0.33
CA ALA A 20 -13.46 1.34 1.55
C ALA A 20 -13.71 2.68 2.27
N LEU A 21 -12.72 3.57 2.37
CA LEU A 21 -12.89 4.91 2.97
C LEU A 21 -13.89 5.76 2.20
N LYS A 22 -13.88 5.64 0.87
CA LYS A 22 -14.81 6.37 -0.01
C LYS A 22 -16.19 5.69 -0.16
N GLY A 23 -16.37 4.49 0.40
CA GLY A 23 -17.60 3.71 0.27
C GLY A 23 -17.87 3.25 -1.16
N LEU A 24 -16.81 2.94 -1.92
CA LEU A 24 -16.89 2.53 -3.31
C LEU A 24 -16.84 1.01 -3.44
N ASP A 25 -17.86 0.43 -4.05
CA ASP A 25 -17.93 -1.00 -4.34
C ASP A 25 -17.03 -1.38 -5.52
N PHE A 26 -16.43 -2.55 -5.44
CA PHE A 26 -15.62 -3.12 -6.51
C PHE A 26 -15.67 -4.65 -6.50
N THR A 27 -15.44 -5.24 -7.66
CA THR A 27 -15.21 -6.69 -7.81
C THR A 27 -13.72 -6.97 -7.66
N ALA A 28 -13.34 -7.78 -6.68
CA ALA A 28 -11.96 -8.23 -6.55
C ALA A 28 -11.66 -9.32 -7.58
N VAL A 29 -10.60 -9.12 -8.38
CA VAL A 29 -10.07 -10.10 -9.34
C VAL A 29 -8.71 -10.58 -8.84
N PRO A 30 -8.63 -11.75 -8.19
CA PRO A 30 -7.39 -12.24 -7.61
C PRO A 30 -6.31 -12.54 -8.66
N VAL A 31 -5.10 -12.06 -8.42
CA VAL A 31 -3.91 -12.33 -9.25
C VAL A 31 -2.85 -12.95 -8.36
N ASN A 32 -2.70 -14.26 -8.39
CA ASN A 32 -1.78 -14.97 -7.51
C ASN A 32 -0.32 -14.68 -7.90
N LEU A 33 0.41 -14.00 -7.01
CA LEU A 33 1.82 -13.60 -7.24
C LEU A 33 2.82 -14.74 -6.97
N VAL A 34 2.41 -15.81 -6.31
CA VAL A 34 3.28 -16.92 -5.87
C VAL A 34 2.91 -18.26 -6.52
N ALA A 35 2.03 -18.24 -7.52
CA ALA A 35 1.67 -19.43 -8.26
C ALA A 35 2.89 -20.06 -8.96
N PRO A 36 2.87 -21.38 -9.25
CA PRO A 36 3.87 -22.02 -10.10
C PRO A 36 4.14 -21.24 -11.40
N ALA A 37 5.29 -21.39 -12.01
CA ALA A 37 5.72 -20.63 -13.19
C ALA A 37 5.89 -19.10 -12.97
N GLY A 38 6.18 -18.69 -11.73
CA GLY A 38 6.55 -17.30 -11.45
C GLY A 38 5.39 -16.35 -11.15
N GLY A 39 4.17 -16.89 -10.99
CA GLY A 39 2.97 -16.13 -10.61
C GLY A 39 2.11 -15.67 -11.80
N ALA A 40 0.80 -15.54 -11.57
CA ALA A 40 -0.17 -15.17 -12.59
C ALA A 40 0.08 -13.76 -13.17
N HIS A 41 0.69 -12.88 -12.40
CA HIS A 41 1.03 -11.50 -12.83
C HIS A 41 2.09 -11.45 -13.96
N ARG A 42 2.77 -12.55 -14.24
CA ARG A 42 3.78 -12.67 -15.30
C ARG A 42 3.29 -13.41 -16.54
N GLN A 43 2.05 -13.86 -16.54
CA GLN A 43 1.44 -14.53 -17.68
C GLN A 43 0.97 -13.53 -18.74
N PRO A 44 0.96 -13.90 -20.02
CA PRO A 44 0.58 -12.98 -21.11
C PRO A 44 -0.77 -12.31 -20.91
N GLU A 45 -1.75 -13.05 -20.35
CA GLU A 45 -3.10 -12.56 -20.09
C GLU A 45 -3.11 -11.38 -19.13
N TYR A 46 -2.30 -11.44 -18.05
CA TYR A 46 -2.20 -10.32 -17.11
C TYR A 46 -1.26 -9.22 -17.62
N LEU A 47 -0.21 -9.56 -18.36
CA LEU A 47 0.68 -8.55 -18.96
C LEU A 47 -0.06 -7.68 -19.99
N ALA A 48 -1.11 -8.18 -20.62
CA ALA A 48 -2.01 -7.38 -21.46
C ALA A 48 -2.84 -6.35 -20.67
N ILE A 49 -3.08 -6.61 -19.36
CA ILE A 49 -3.77 -5.68 -18.43
C ILE A 49 -2.77 -4.69 -17.83
N ASN A 50 -1.65 -5.22 -17.33
CA ASN A 50 -0.59 -4.39 -16.75
C ASN A 50 0.78 -4.87 -17.25
N PRO A 51 1.38 -4.16 -18.21
CA PRO A 51 2.67 -4.54 -18.80
C PRO A 51 3.83 -4.54 -17.79
N GLN A 52 3.67 -3.92 -16.61
CA GLN A 52 4.62 -4.02 -15.52
C GLN A 52 4.62 -5.39 -14.81
N GLY A 53 3.57 -6.23 -15.02
CA GLY A 53 3.41 -7.46 -14.29
C GLY A 53 3.35 -7.26 -12.79
N ARG A 54 2.56 -6.30 -12.31
CA ARG A 54 2.36 -5.96 -10.89
C ARG A 54 0.89 -5.73 -10.58
N VAL A 55 0.52 -5.90 -9.33
CA VAL A 55 -0.77 -5.49 -8.80
C VAL A 55 -0.57 -4.26 -7.88
N PRO A 56 -1.58 -3.36 -7.75
CA PRO A 56 -2.90 -3.42 -8.35
C PRO A 56 -2.95 -2.92 -9.81
N ALA A 57 -4.03 -3.30 -10.49
CA ALA A 57 -4.60 -2.57 -11.61
C ALA A 57 -6.09 -2.37 -11.31
N LEU A 58 -6.67 -1.26 -11.74
CA LEU A 58 -8.09 -0.95 -11.59
C LEU A 58 -8.70 -0.77 -12.98
N ARG A 59 -9.77 -1.53 -13.27
CA ARG A 59 -10.64 -1.26 -14.40
C ARG A 59 -11.83 -0.45 -13.89
N THR A 60 -12.00 0.73 -14.43
CA THR A 60 -13.12 1.62 -14.11
C THR A 60 -14.43 1.14 -14.76
N ASP A 61 -15.57 1.73 -14.42
CA ASP A 61 -16.86 1.34 -14.98
C ASP A 61 -17.02 1.73 -16.46
N ASP A 62 -16.28 2.73 -16.91
CA ASP A 62 -16.18 3.13 -18.31
C ASP A 62 -15.11 2.36 -19.10
N GLY A 63 -14.42 1.41 -18.47
CA GLY A 63 -13.51 0.45 -19.09
C GLY A 63 -12.04 0.87 -19.10
N GLU A 64 -11.69 2.04 -18.59
CA GLU A 64 -10.28 2.47 -18.48
C GLU A 64 -9.48 1.57 -17.55
N LEU A 65 -8.23 1.30 -17.91
CA LEU A 65 -7.29 0.53 -17.12
C LEU A 65 -6.25 1.43 -16.47
N LEU A 66 -6.28 1.49 -15.16
CA LEU A 66 -5.35 2.28 -14.35
C LEU A 66 -4.37 1.36 -13.63
N ILE A 67 -3.10 1.72 -13.64
CA ILE A 67 -2.03 1.00 -12.96
C ILE A 67 -1.30 1.93 -11.99
N GLN A 68 -0.51 1.37 -11.07
CA GLN A 68 0.15 2.08 -9.98
C GLN A 68 -0.82 2.55 -8.89
N SER A 69 -0.62 2.04 -7.66
CA SER A 69 -1.51 2.37 -6.54
C SER A 69 -1.65 3.88 -6.29
N SER A 70 -0.56 4.64 -6.46
CA SER A 70 -0.60 6.10 -6.27
C SER A 70 -1.47 6.78 -7.33
N ALA A 71 -1.33 6.41 -8.60
CA ALA A 71 -2.13 6.99 -9.68
C ALA A 71 -3.61 6.61 -9.56
N ILE A 72 -3.90 5.34 -9.20
CA ILE A 72 -5.26 4.87 -8.94
C ILE A 72 -5.90 5.67 -7.81
N ILE A 73 -5.17 5.91 -6.72
CA ILE A 73 -5.67 6.64 -5.56
C ILE A 73 -5.93 8.11 -5.89
N GLU A 74 -5.03 8.77 -6.62
CA GLU A 74 -5.24 10.15 -7.06
C GLU A 74 -6.46 10.24 -8.01
N TYR A 75 -6.62 9.30 -8.93
CA TYR A 75 -7.82 9.23 -9.78
C TYR A 75 -9.10 9.10 -8.94
N LEU A 76 -9.12 8.20 -7.96
CA LEU A 76 -10.26 8.01 -7.08
C LEU A 76 -10.53 9.26 -6.22
N GLU A 77 -9.48 9.98 -5.80
CA GLU A 77 -9.62 11.24 -5.05
C GLU A 77 -10.28 12.34 -5.88
N GLU A 78 -9.91 12.44 -7.16
CA GLU A 78 -10.46 13.45 -8.07
C GLU A 78 -11.87 13.11 -8.54
N CYS A 79 -12.15 11.83 -8.86
CA CYS A 79 -13.45 11.40 -9.35
C CYS A 79 -14.52 11.32 -8.25
N TYR A 80 -14.13 11.03 -7.00
CA TYR A 80 -15.05 10.85 -5.86
C TYR A 80 -14.70 11.80 -4.70
N PRO A 81 -14.88 13.12 -4.87
CA PRO A 81 -14.45 14.13 -3.90
C PRO A 81 -15.35 14.24 -2.66
N GLN A 82 -16.47 13.47 -2.59
CA GLN A 82 -17.45 13.56 -1.50
C GLN A 82 -16.85 13.17 -0.14
N VAL A 83 -15.92 12.19 -0.14
CA VAL A 83 -15.13 11.81 1.03
C VAL A 83 -13.66 12.11 0.70
N PRO A 84 -13.19 13.34 0.98
CA PRO A 84 -11.84 13.74 0.62
C PRO A 84 -10.81 13.06 1.52
N LEU A 85 -9.75 12.54 0.92
CA LEU A 85 -8.58 11.99 1.63
C LEU A 85 -7.45 13.01 1.76
N LEU A 86 -7.59 14.17 1.13
CA LEU A 86 -6.65 15.26 1.14
C LEU A 86 -7.32 16.55 1.62
N SER A 87 -6.61 17.31 2.43
CA SER A 87 -7.03 18.66 2.87
C SER A 87 -7.28 19.58 1.67
N ARG A 88 -8.07 20.64 1.88
CA ARG A 88 -8.18 21.75 0.91
C ARG A 88 -6.96 22.66 0.91
N ASP A 89 -6.23 22.71 2.02
CA ASP A 89 -4.97 23.48 2.11
C ASP A 89 -3.87 22.84 1.28
N LEU A 90 -3.21 23.61 0.43
CA LEU A 90 -2.21 23.12 -0.52
C LEU A 90 -0.95 22.59 0.16
N ALA A 91 -0.52 23.21 1.25
CA ALA A 91 0.66 22.76 1.98
C ALA A 91 0.37 21.45 2.72
N ALA A 92 -0.79 21.33 3.38
CA ALA A 92 -1.21 20.08 4.01
C ALA A 92 -1.36 18.93 2.99
N ARG A 93 -1.87 19.20 1.79
CA ARG A 93 -1.91 18.21 0.68
C ARG A 93 -0.49 17.75 0.30
N ALA A 94 0.45 18.69 0.21
CA ALA A 94 1.84 18.38 -0.13
C ALA A 94 2.49 17.52 0.95
N HIS A 95 2.27 17.80 2.23
CA HIS A 95 2.77 16.99 3.35
C HIS A 95 2.19 15.57 3.33
N ALA A 96 0.89 15.41 3.12
CA ALA A 96 0.27 14.08 3.02
C ALA A 96 0.85 13.28 1.82
N ARG A 97 1.05 13.92 0.68
CA ARG A 97 1.69 13.31 -0.49
C ARG A 97 3.17 12.99 -0.26
N ALA A 98 3.90 13.81 0.50
CA ALA A 98 5.29 13.52 0.84
C ALA A 98 5.40 12.21 1.63
N VAL A 99 4.59 12.01 2.67
CA VAL A 99 4.55 10.74 3.41
C VAL A 99 4.16 9.58 2.51
N ALA A 100 3.12 9.74 1.68
CA ALA A 100 2.71 8.71 0.72
C ALA A 100 3.85 8.37 -0.27
N SER A 101 4.61 9.36 -0.74
CA SER A 101 5.73 9.19 -1.66
C SER A 101 6.92 8.50 -1.00
N ILE A 102 7.31 8.88 0.22
CA ILE A 102 8.35 8.16 0.98
C ILE A 102 8.02 6.67 1.04
N ILE A 103 6.78 6.33 1.36
CA ILE A 103 6.35 4.93 1.46
C ILE A 103 6.32 4.25 0.09
N ALA A 104 5.79 4.91 -0.94
CA ALA A 104 5.60 4.32 -2.25
C ALA A 104 6.86 4.24 -3.10
N CYS A 105 7.79 5.20 -2.94
CA CYS A 105 8.94 5.37 -3.81
C CYS A 105 10.27 5.00 -3.12
N ASP A 106 10.39 5.25 -1.81
CA ASP A 106 11.66 5.09 -1.11
C ASP A 106 11.70 3.87 -0.17
N ILE A 107 10.53 3.35 0.25
CA ILE A 107 10.45 2.13 1.09
C ILE A 107 10.02 0.92 0.25
N HIS A 108 8.80 0.93 -0.28
CA HIS A 108 8.16 -0.24 -0.89
C HIS A 108 8.97 -0.86 -2.04
N PRO A 109 9.52 -0.12 -3.01
CA PRO A 109 10.27 -0.70 -4.10
C PRO A 109 11.51 -1.47 -3.64
N LEU A 110 12.13 -1.02 -2.54
CA LEU A 110 13.36 -1.59 -2.02
C LEU A 110 13.14 -2.90 -1.26
N HIS A 111 11.92 -3.18 -0.80
CA HIS A 111 11.56 -4.47 -0.22
C HIS A 111 10.55 -5.28 -1.07
N ASN A 112 10.27 -4.85 -2.31
CA ASN A 112 9.40 -5.60 -3.22
C ASN A 112 10.02 -6.96 -3.57
N SER A 113 9.18 -7.95 -3.89
CA SER A 113 9.62 -9.31 -4.25
C SER A 113 10.63 -9.34 -5.42
N SER A 114 10.49 -8.43 -6.38
CA SER A 114 11.45 -8.32 -7.49
C SER A 114 12.85 -7.92 -7.01
N THR A 115 12.95 -6.98 -6.08
CA THR A 115 14.22 -6.55 -5.48
C THR A 115 14.81 -7.67 -4.63
N GLN A 116 14.01 -8.33 -3.80
CA GLN A 116 14.45 -9.48 -2.99
C GLN A 116 14.99 -10.61 -3.87
N ASN A 117 14.28 -10.94 -4.96
CA ASN A 117 14.71 -11.98 -5.89
C ASN A 117 16.03 -11.63 -6.58
N LEU A 118 16.20 -10.34 -6.95
CA LEU A 118 17.47 -9.88 -7.55
C LEU A 118 18.63 -9.97 -6.57
N LEU A 119 18.46 -9.60 -5.32
CA LEU A 119 19.49 -9.75 -4.28
C LEU A 119 19.89 -11.22 -4.10
N ARG A 120 18.92 -12.14 -4.06
CA ARG A 120 19.21 -13.59 -4.00
C ARG A 120 19.95 -14.09 -5.25
N GLN A 121 19.59 -13.62 -6.44
CA GLN A 121 20.30 -13.92 -7.69
C GLN A 121 21.74 -13.41 -7.69
N TRP A 122 22.02 -12.31 -6.99
CA TRP A 122 23.37 -11.79 -6.79
C TRP A 122 24.17 -12.52 -5.71
N GLY A 123 23.60 -13.57 -5.09
CA GLY A 123 24.27 -14.42 -4.11
C GLY A 123 24.10 -13.99 -2.65
N HIS A 124 23.24 -13.00 -2.37
CA HIS A 124 22.94 -12.64 -0.98
C HIS A 124 22.09 -13.72 -0.31
N ASP A 125 22.47 -14.09 0.90
CA ASP A 125 21.69 -15.00 1.73
C ASP A 125 20.46 -14.34 2.35
N GLU A 126 19.58 -15.13 2.97
CA GLU A 126 18.31 -14.62 3.52
C GLU A 126 18.54 -13.61 4.66
N THR A 127 19.62 -13.76 5.43
CA THR A 127 19.96 -12.82 6.52
C THR A 127 20.31 -11.45 5.93
N GLN A 128 21.08 -11.41 4.85
CA GLN A 128 21.44 -10.18 4.14
C GLN A 128 20.23 -9.54 3.47
N VAL A 129 19.35 -10.34 2.87
CA VAL A 129 18.10 -9.84 2.27
C VAL A 129 17.19 -9.24 3.34
N LEU A 130 17.03 -9.89 4.50
CA LEU A 130 16.23 -9.34 5.60
C LEU A 130 16.87 -8.10 6.21
N ALA A 131 18.19 -8.03 6.32
CA ALA A 131 18.89 -6.84 6.78
C ALA A 131 18.67 -5.65 5.82
N TRP A 132 18.74 -5.87 4.52
CA TRP A 132 18.41 -4.88 3.50
C TRP A 132 16.98 -4.35 3.66
N ILE A 133 16.00 -5.25 3.78
CA ILE A 133 14.60 -4.90 3.96
C ILE A 133 14.40 -4.08 5.24
N GLY A 134 14.95 -4.54 6.35
CA GLY A 134 14.86 -3.87 7.64
C GLY A 134 15.46 -2.47 7.60
N HIS A 135 16.63 -2.31 6.97
CA HIS A 135 17.29 -1.01 6.81
C HIS A 135 16.37 0.02 6.11
N TRP A 136 15.85 -0.31 4.94
CA TRP A 136 15.05 0.63 4.15
C TRP A 136 13.68 0.92 4.78
N ILE A 137 13.05 -0.08 5.40
CA ILE A 137 11.80 0.14 6.13
C ILE A 137 12.05 1.07 7.32
N SER A 138 13.06 0.81 8.14
CA SER A 138 13.35 1.64 9.32
C SER A 138 13.71 3.07 8.93
N GLN A 139 14.61 3.24 7.96
CA GLN A 139 15.01 4.58 7.49
C GLN A 139 13.81 5.42 7.02
N GLY A 140 12.89 4.81 6.26
CA GLY A 140 11.71 5.52 5.81
C GLY A 140 10.71 5.79 6.94
N LEU A 141 10.51 4.84 7.87
CA LEU A 141 9.62 5.03 9.02
C LEU A 141 10.18 6.07 10.00
N ASP A 142 11.50 6.19 10.14
CA ASP A 142 12.15 7.27 10.92
C ASP A 142 11.73 8.66 10.42
N ALA A 143 11.68 8.83 9.09
CA ALA A 143 11.22 10.07 8.48
C ALA A 143 9.71 10.28 8.65
N VAL A 144 8.90 9.24 8.42
CA VAL A 144 7.44 9.30 8.56
C VAL A 144 7.04 9.65 9.99
N GLU A 145 7.68 9.05 11.00
CA GLU A 145 7.42 9.35 12.43
C GLU A 145 7.60 10.83 12.76
N GLN A 146 8.56 11.51 12.12
CA GLN A 146 8.82 12.94 12.34
C GLN A 146 7.85 13.85 11.58
N LEU A 147 7.32 13.39 10.44
CA LEU A 147 6.49 14.19 9.55
C LEU A 147 5.00 14.18 9.90
N ILE A 148 4.51 13.10 10.51
CA ILE A 148 3.09 12.98 10.88
C ILE A 148 2.78 13.70 12.20
N GLY A 149 1.50 14.07 12.39
CA GLY A 149 1.04 14.76 13.60
C GLY A 149 1.14 13.90 14.86
N ASP A 150 0.89 14.51 16.00
CA ASP A 150 0.97 13.90 17.34
C ASP A 150 -0.39 13.49 17.93
N HIS A 151 -1.48 13.70 17.18
CA HIS A 151 -2.86 13.31 17.55
C HIS A 151 -3.63 12.79 16.34
N GLY A 152 -4.70 12.04 16.56
CA GLY A 152 -5.54 11.48 15.49
C GLY A 152 -4.78 10.55 14.54
N PHE A 153 -5.16 10.57 13.27
CA PHE A 153 -4.46 9.91 12.16
C PHE A 153 -3.20 10.70 11.75
N CYS A 154 -2.60 10.41 10.61
CA CYS A 154 -1.35 11.06 10.19
C CYS A 154 -1.45 12.60 10.15
N PHE A 155 -2.56 13.14 9.65
CA PHE A 155 -2.74 14.58 9.46
C PHE A 155 -4.14 15.08 9.88
N GLY A 156 -4.72 14.53 10.91
CA GLY A 156 -6.01 14.98 11.45
C GLY A 156 -6.82 13.89 12.13
N GLU A 157 -8.06 14.22 12.48
CA GLU A 157 -8.94 13.31 13.22
C GLU A 157 -9.56 12.21 12.33
N GLN A 158 -9.59 12.42 11.03
CA GLN A 158 -10.09 11.43 10.07
C GLN A 158 -8.94 10.83 9.27
N PRO A 159 -9.05 9.54 8.87
CA PRO A 159 -8.04 8.92 8.03
C PRO A 159 -7.96 9.58 6.65
N GLY A 160 -6.76 9.75 6.14
CA GLY A 160 -6.50 10.37 4.85
C GLY A 160 -5.54 9.58 3.97
N LEU A 161 -5.01 10.28 2.96
CA LEU A 161 -4.09 9.68 1.98
C LEU A 161 -2.88 9.02 2.66
N ALA A 162 -2.22 9.71 3.58
CA ALA A 162 -1.01 9.20 4.24
C ALA A 162 -1.27 7.89 5.00
N ASP A 163 -2.43 7.77 5.67
CA ASP A 163 -2.82 6.58 6.42
C ASP A 163 -3.04 5.38 5.49
N ALA A 164 -3.63 5.61 4.32
CA ALA A 164 -3.84 4.57 3.32
C ALA A 164 -2.51 4.00 2.77
N PHE A 165 -1.42 4.77 2.85
CA PHE A 165 -0.08 4.28 2.51
C PHE A 165 0.66 3.69 3.71
N LEU A 166 0.54 4.30 4.88
CA LEU A 166 1.25 3.89 6.08
C LEU A 166 0.80 2.50 6.57
N ILE A 167 -0.50 2.27 6.72
CA ILE A 167 -0.99 1.01 7.29
C ILE A 167 -0.54 -0.23 6.52
N PRO A 168 -0.61 -0.28 5.16
CA PRO A 168 -0.04 -1.39 4.41
C PRO A 168 1.48 -1.54 4.57
N GLN A 169 2.20 -0.44 4.78
CA GLN A 169 3.65 -0.50 5.02
C GLN A 169 3.96 -1.09 6.40
N LEU A 170 3.15 -0.80 7.43
CA LEU A 170 3.28 -1.43 8.75
C LEU A 170 3.01 -2.93 8.68
N TYR A 171 1.97 -3.36 7.94
CA TYR A 171 1.73 -4.76 7.67
C TYR A 171 2.94 -5.46 7.02
N ALA A 172 3.64 -4.78 6.10
CA ALA A 172 4.88 -5.31 5.54
C ALA A 172 6.02 -5.35 6.58
N ALA A 173 6.16 -4.31 7.40
CA ALA A 173 7.16 -4.25 8.46
C ALA A 173 7.02 -5.40 9.45
N GLU A 174 5.80 -5.69 9.90
CA GLU A 174 5.49 -6.82 10.79
C GLU A 174 5.86 -8.17 10.15
N ARG A 175 5.50 -8.36 8.88
CA ARG A 175 5.86 -9.58 8.13
C ARG A 175 7.36 -9.81 8.04
N PHE A 176 8.14 -8.74 7.91
CA PHE A 176 9.61 -8.80 7.88
C PHE A 176 10.23 -8.67 9.28
N LYS A 177 9.41 -8.66 10.33
CA LYS A 177 9.85 -8.58 11.74
C LYS A 177 10.68 -7.33 12.05
N VAL A 178 10.38 -6.22 11.39
CA VAL A 178 10.97 -4.92 11.70
C VAL A 178 10.34 -4.39 12.99
N ALA A 179 11.18 -3.98 13.94
CA ALA A 179 10.71 -3.47 15.23
C ALA A 179 9.99 -2.12 15.06
N LEU A 180 8.76 -2.01 15.59
CA LEU A 180 7.93 -0.81 15.50
C LEU A 180 7.81 -0.06 16.84
N ALA A 181 8.37 -0.57 17.91
CA ALA A 181 8.23 0.01 19.27
C ALA A 181 8.84 1.43 19.41
N GLY A 182 9.74 1.82 18.52
CA GLY A 182 10.38 3.15 18.52
C GLY A 182 9.54 4.28 17.88
N TYR A 183 8.33 3.98 17.36
CA TYR A 183 7.52 4.89 16.58
C TYR A 183 6.17 5.20 17.26
N PRO A 184 6.12 6.07 18.29
CA PRO A 184 4.89 6.31 19.06
C PRO A 184 3.76 6.96 18.25
N ARG A 185 4.06 7.87 17.32
CA ARG A 185 3.04 8.49 16.47
C ARG A 185 2.47 7.48 15.47
N ILE A 186 3.32 6.72 14.82
CA ILE A 186 2.94 5.61 13.93
C ILE A 186 2.14 4.57 14.71
N GLY A 187 2.55 4.19 15.92
CA GLY A 187 1.84 3.26 16.78
C GLY A 187 0.42 3.73 17.13
N ARG A 188 0.24 5.03 17.40
CA ARG A 188 -1.09 5.62 17.60
C ARG A 188 -1.96 5.47 16.34
N VAL A 189 -1.44 5.85 15.17
CA VAL A 189 -2.16 5.73 13.89
C VAL A 189 -2.56 4.27 13.62
N ALA A 190 -1.65 3.33 13.87
CA ALA A 190 -1.93 1.90 13.73
C ALA A 190 -3.07 1.44 14.65
N ALA A 191 -3.09 1.91 15.91
CA ALA A 191 -4.13 1.56 16.88
C ALA A 191 -5.52 2.12 16.47
N LEU A 192 -5.58 3.32 15.92
CA LEU A 192 -6.81 3.91 15.39
C LEU A 192 -7.29 3.17 14.14
N ALA A 193 -6.40 2.89 13.21
CA ALA A 193 -6.71 2.16 11.99
C ALA A 193 -7.22 0.74 12.28
N ALA A 194 -6.68 0.05 13.28
CA ALA A 194 -7.11 -1.28 13.69
C ALA A 194 -8.57 -1.34 14.17
N GLN A 195 -9.15 -0.20 14.57
CA GLN A 195 -10.54 -0.09 15.00
C GLN A 195 -11.46 0.51 13.92
N HIS A 196 -10.91 1.02 12.83
CA HIS A 196 -11.69 1.71 11.81
C HIS A 196 -12.24 0.71 10.76
N PRO A 197 -13.55 0.71 10.47
CA PRO A 197 -14.19 -0.29 9.61
C PRO A 197 -13.53 -0.44 8.22
N ALA A 198 -13.17 0.66 7.57
CA ALA A 198 -12.55 0.62 6.24
C ALA A 198 -11.19 -0.10 6.23
N PHE A 199 -10.37 0.07 7.26
CA PHE A 199 -9.09 -0.63 7.37
C PHE A 199 -9.27 -2.10 7.70
N ILE A 200 -10.24 -2.43 8.55
CA ILE A 200 -10.62 -3.81 8.87
C ILE A 200 -11.10 -4.53 7.60
N GLN A 201 -12.03 -3.92 6.86
CA GLN A 201 -12.55 -4.48 5.60
C GLN A 201 -11.44 -4.71 4.57
N ALA A 202 -10.52 -3.77 4.42
CA ALA A 202 -9.43 -3.83 3.45
C ALA A 202 -8.27 -4.74 3.86
N HIS A 203 -8.24 -5.20 5.14
CA HIS A 203 -7.13 -5.97 5.70
C HIS A 203 -6.87 -7.26 4.90
N PRO A 204 -5.61 -7.66 4.69
CA PRO A 204 -5.24 -8.88 3.97
C PRO A 204 -5.97 -10.14 4.45
N ALA A 205 -6.18 -10.32 5.75
CA ALA A 205 -6.87 -11.48 6.32
C ALA A 205 -8.36 -11.56 5.94
N ASN A 206 -8.97 -10.47 5.49
CA ASN A 206 -10.39 -10.38 5.15
C ASN A 206 -10.63 -10.39 3.63
N GLN A 207 -9.62 -10.72 2.83
CA GLN A 207 -9.77 -10.76 1.37
C GLN A 207 -10.17 -12.15 0.88
N PRO A 208 -10.93 -12.24 -0.22
CA PRO A 208 -11.46 -13.53 -0.70
C PRO A 208 -10.39 -14.52 -1.18
N ASP A 209 -9.18 -14.04 -1.49
CA ASP A 209 -8.04 -14.85 -1.92
C ASP A 209 -7.04 -15.16 -0.78
N THR A 210 -7.43 -14.89 0.47
CA THR A 210 -6.65 -15.31 1.65
C THR A 210 -6.73 -16.83 1.80
N PRO A 211 -5.58 -17.53 2.00
CA PRO A 211 -5.54 -19.00 2.18
C PRO A 211 -6.36 -19.49 3.36
#